data_39d8f5ec765e6bce8b3a37c387d9bbca
#
_entry.id   39d8f5ec765e6bce8b3a37c387d9bbca
#
_cell.length_a   1.000
_cell.length_b   1.000
_cell.length_c   1.000
_cell.angle_alpha   90.00
_cell.angle_beta   90.00
_cell.angle_gamma   90.00
#
_symmetry.space_group_name_H-M   'P 1'
#
loop_
_entity.id
_entity.type
_entity.pdbx_description
1 polymer ?
#
loop_
_entity_poly.entity_id
_entity_poly.type
_entity_poly.pdbx_seq_one_letter_code
_entity_poly.pdbx_strand_id
1 'polypeptide(L)'
;MNNDLQETRDFLQQISYDINVFFAKYFDGSVAWIFQVTSKILVLLAFYFIVDLGIRLFFNFLYKIIKKDKYPFIEALYQSKFPRAMAHVIALGLCSFALDSIFYKNMHPATKSILDVIVQIGQLIVIGSAGLRLYKSVEIYYILIKENYKLIAFKAVSQTLKIFGGVILFFIAIKIVFKINSGTILGSLGAITAVMVLVFRDTILGFVTGIHVATSKNLKVGDWIGIPKYNIEGNITDISLLTTKIVNFDKTVSTIPTYDLMSTEIRNYQVMTEGNLRRIKRSMIFNIKSFRFLTKEDYEKLEKVNLISDYIITKKNEIDSEKLDLHNADNMLNGQQLTNIGVFRKYAENYLRNNPNIEQKEIILVRQLEITPQGMPLEIYCFTIYSNLEDYERVQSDIFDHLLVATQDFGLEVIQVNKV
;
A
#
# COMPACT_ATOMS: atom_id res chain seq x y z
N MET A 1 -45.93 28.24 1.55
CA MET A 1 -44.87 27.92 0.55
C MET A 1 -45.40 27.14 -0.68
N ASN A 2 -46.18 26.05 -0.52
CA ASN A 2 -46.76 25.37 -1.69
C ASN A 2 -47.85 26.20 -2.39
N ASN A 3 -48.70 26.96 -1.69
CA ASN A 3 -49.73 27.80 -2.23
C ASN A 3 -49.14 28.98 -3.02
N ASP A 4 -48.12 29.67 -2.50
CA ASP A 4 -47.50 30.83 -3.11
C ASP A 4 -46.79 30.46 -4.44
N LEU A 5 -46.14 29.28 -4.49
CA LEU A 5 -45.55 28.75 -5.72
C LEU A 5 -46.60 28.39 -6.75
N GLN A 6 -47.75 27.92 -6.33
CA GLN A 6 -48.87 27.58 -7.23
C GLN A 6 -49.51 28.82 -7.81
N GLU A 7 -49.77 29.85 -6.99
CA GLU A 7 -50.25 31.15 -7.47
C GLU A 7 -49.29 31.82 -8.48
N THR A 8 -47.98 31.77 -8.18
CA THR A 8 -46.96 32.31 -9.14
C THR A 8 -46.97 31.53 -10.42
N ARG A 9 -47.11 30.23 -10.39
CA ARG A 9 -47.22 29.38 -11.58
C ARG A 9 -48.46 29.71 -12.41
N ASP A 10 -49.57 29.82 -11.77
CA ASP A 10 -50.87 30.14 -12.41
C ASP A 10 -50.84 31.54 -13.06
N PHE A 11 -50.22 32.52 -12.41
CA PHE A 11 -50.00 33.86 -12.96
C PHE A 11 -49.13 33.83 -14.23
N LEU A 12 -47.99 33.09 -14.21
CA LEU A 12 -47.13 32.95 -15.37
C LEU A 12 -47.81 32.21 -16.54
N GLN A 13 -48.64 31.22 -16.24
CA GLN A 13 -49.47 30.51 -17.21
C GLN A 13 -50.52 31.43 -17.83
N GLN A 14 -51.15 32.31 -17.04
CA GLN A 14 -52.12 33.31 -17.52
C GLN A 14 -51.47 34.28 -18.48
N ILE A 15 -50.28 34.83 -18.16
CA ILE A 15 -49.51 35.68 -19.06
C ILE A 15 -49.22 34.96 -20.38
N SER A 16 -48.82 33.68 -20.31
CA SER A 16 -48.56 32.88 -21.51
C SER A 16 -49.83 32.68 -22.34
N TYR A 17 -50.97 32.48 -21.71
CA TYR A 17 -52.26 32.33 -22.38
C TYR A 17 -52.66 33.64 -23.09
N ASP A 18 -52.55 34.77 -22.38
CA ASP A 18 -52.90 36.10 -22.94
C ASP A 18 -52.05 36.46 -24.14
N ILE A 19 -50.72 36.18 -24.09
CA ILE A 19 -49.81 36.33 -25.25
C ILE A 19 -50.30 35.49 -26.44
N ASN A 20 -50.64 34.22 -26.18
CA ASN A 20 -51.07 33.33 -27.25
C ASN A 20 -52.38 33.81 -27.90
N VAL A 21 -53.38 34.22 -27.10
CA VAL A 21 -54.66 34.74 -27.59
C VAL A 21 -54.48 36.04 -28.36
N PHE A 22 -53.67 36.96 -27.81
CA PHE A 22 -53.40 38.24 -28.47
C PHE A 22 -52.83 38.04 -29.86
N PHE A 23 -51.76 37.27 -30.03
CA PHE A 23 -51.15 37.11 -31.36
C PHE A 23 -51.95 36.21 -32.28
N ALA A 24 -52.73 35.26 -31.81
CA ALA A 24 -53.61 34.44 -32.62
C ALA A 24 -54.80 35.26 -33.22
N LYS A 25 -55.14 36.35 -32.54
CA LYS A 25 -56.23 37.27 -33.04
C LYS A 25 -55.79 38.15 -34.20
N TYR A 26 -54.50 38.54 -34.26
CA TYR A 26 -53.99 39.53 -35.20
C TYR A 26 -53.13 38.97 -36.32
N PHE A 27 -52.67 37.69 -36.21
CA PHE A 27 -51.77 37.09 -37.21
C PHE A 27 -52.24 35.67 -37.58
N ASP A 28 -51.94 35.26 -38.79
CA ASP A 28 -52.18 33.89 -39.25
C ASP A 28 -51.30 32.88 -38.52
N GLY A 29 -51.76 31.64 -38.34
CA GLY A 29 -51.17 30.63 -37.53
C GLY A 29 -49.67 30.32 -37.76
N SER A 30 -49.24 30.49 -39.07
CA SER A 30 -47.82 30.28 -39.43
C SER A 30 -46.87 31.39 -38.96
N VAL A 31 -47.41 32.61 -38.74
CA VAL A 31 -46.62 33.79 -38.31
C VAL A 31 -46.85 34.06 -36.81
N ALA A 32 -48.09 33.84 -36.35
CA ALA A 32 -48.44 34.03 -34.92
C ALA A 32 -47.50 33.32 -33.93
N TRP A 33 -47.06 32.08 -34.24
CA TRP A 33 -46.18 31.34 -33.36
C TRP A 33 -44.81 32.01 -33.15
N ILE A 34 -44.26 32.65 -34.19
CA ILE A 34 -42.96 33.35 -34.09
C ILE A 34 -43.09 34.51 -33.10
N PHE A 35 -44.18 35.32 -33.21
CA PHE A 35 -44.40 36.41 -32.26
C PHE A 35 -44.72 35.93 -30.86
N GLN A 36 -45.45 34.83 -30.69
CA GLN A 36 -45.75 34.21 -29.41
C GLN A 36 -44.43 33.74 -28.71
N VAL A 37 -43.59 32.99 -29.41
CA VAL A 37 -42.32 32.51 -28.88
C VAL A 37 -41.36 33.66 -28.54
N THR A 38 -41.23 34.62 -29.47
CA THR A 38 -40.35 35.79 -29.26
C THR A 38 -40.80 36.63 -28.06
N SER A 39 -42.09 36.88 -27.90
CA SER A 39 -42.63 37.61 -26.76
C SER A 39 -42.43 36.88 -25.46
N LYS A 40 -42.59 35.55 -25.39
CA LYS A 40 -42.31 34.73 -24.22
C LYS A 40 -40.82 34.75 -23.85
N ILE A 41 -39.93 34.73 -24.83
CA ILE A 41 -38.48 34.86 -24.60
C ILE A 41 -38.17 36.26 -24.04
N LEU A 42 -38.77 37.32 -24.57
CA LEU A 42 -38.59 38.68 -24.03
C LEU A 42 -39.07 38.81 -22.58
N VAL A 43 -40.20 38.18 -22.24
CA VAL A 43 -40.71 38.13 -20.85
C VAL A 43 -39.74 37.41 -19.94
N LEU A 44 -39.20 36.27 -20.36
CA LEU A 44 -38.18 35.53 -19.59
C LEU A 44 -36.89 36.33 -19.41
N LEU A 45 -36.43 37.04 -20.45
CA LEU A 45 -35.26 37.91 -20.34
C LEU A 45 -35.49 39.08 -19.38
N ALA A 46 -36.67 39.75 -19.50
CA ALA A 46 -37.05 40.81 -18.56
C ALA A 46 -37.11 40.30 -17.11
N PHE A 47 -37.71 39.13 -16.89
CA PHE A 47 -37.77 38.49 -15.59
C PHE A 47 -36.38 38.19 -15.05
N TYR A 48 -35.48 37.61 -15.86
CA TYR A 48 -34.09 37.36 -15.49
C TYR A 48 -33.38 38.63 -15.02
N PHE A 49 -33.47 39.74 -15.81
CA PHE A 49 -32.80 41.00 -15.46
C PHE A 49 -33.37 41.66 -14.22
N ILE A 50 -34.70 41.60 -14.01
CA ILE A 50 -35.34 42.16 -12.80
C ILE A 50 -34.91 41.38 -11.56
N VAL A 51 -34.91 40.08 -11.62
CA VAL A 51 -34.48 39.20 -10.50
C VAL A 51 -32.99 39.37 -10.19
N ASP A 52 -32.14 39.34 -11.23
CA ASP A 52 -30.70 39.52 -11.10
C ASP A 52 -30.36 40.88 -10.45
N LEU A 53 -31.01 41.96 -10.93
CA LEU A 53 -30.82 43.30 -10.38
C LEU A 53 -31.30 43.38 -8.91
N GLY A 54 -32.47 42.81 -8.60
CA GLY A 54 -33.00 42.77 -7.24
C GLY A 54 -32.10 42.06 -6.27
N ILE A 55 -31.57 40.89 -6.65
CA ILE A 55 -30.64 40.10 -5.80
C ILE A 55 -29.31 40.85 -5.63
N ARG A 56 -28.78 41.50 -6.67
CA ARG A 56 -27.57 42.32 -6.55
C ARG A 56 -27.75 43.50 -5.60
N LEU A 57 -28.89 44.21 -5.71
CA LEU A 57 -29.20 45.29 -4.79
C LEU A 57 -29.32 44.81 -3.34
N PHE A 58 -29.96 43.66 -3.13
CA PHE A 58 -30.07 43.03 -1.83
C PHE A 58 -28.67 42.68 -1.24
N PHE A 59 -27.80 42.04 -2.00
CA PHE A 59 -26.44 41.75 -1.52
C PHE A 59 -25.66 43.03 -1.25
N ASN A 60 -25.76 44.05 -2.09
CA ASN A 60 -25.10 45.33 -1.88
C ASN A 60 -25.62 46.04 -0.64
N PHE A 61 -26.91 45.94 -0.34
CA PHE A 61 -27.51 46.49 0.87
C PHE A 61 -26.98 45.76 2.12
N LEU A 62 -26.98 44.41 2.12
CA LEU A 62 -26.40 43.62 3.19
C LEU A 62 -24.94 44.00 3.47
N TYR A 63 -24.15 44.14 2.41
CA TYR A 63 -22.74 44.49 2.55
C TYR A 63 -22.53 45.85 3.17
N LYS A 64 -23.39 46.84 2.90
CA LYS A 64 -23.30 48.15 3.54
C LYS A 64 -23.60 48.15 5.05
N ILE A 65 -24.45 47.22 5.50
CA ILE A 65 -24.80 47.06 6.93
C ILE A 65 -23.66 46.36 7.69
N ILE A 66 -22.94 45.44 7.06
CA ILE A 66 -21.89 44.69 7.70
C ILE A 66 -20.61 45.52 7.76
N LYS A 67 -20.08 45.75 8.96
CA LYS A 67 -18.81 46.48 9.16
C LYS A 67 -17.65 45.71 8.55
N LYS A 68 -17.01 46.26 7.52
CA LYS A 68 -15.92 45.63 6.75
C LYS A 68 -14.76 45.16 7.60
N ASP A 69 -14.29 45.92 8.53
CA ASP A 69 -13.10 45.67 9.32
C ASP A 69 -13.23 44.48 10.30
N LYS A 70 -14.46 44.04 10.57
CA LYS A 70 -14.71 42.96 11.50
C LYS A 70 -14.70 41.59 10.86
N TYR A 71 -14.91 41.48 9.53
CA TYR A 71 -15.11 40.20 8.83
C TYR A 71 -14.32 40.12 7.49
N PRO A 72 -13.00 39.79 7.55
CA PRO A 72 -12.13 39.76 6.37
C PRO A 72 -12.65 38.81 5.25
N PHE A 73 -13.35 37.76 5.61
CA PHE A 73 -13.91 36.83 4.62
C PHE A 73 -15.05 37.46 3.79
N ILE A 74 -15.89 38.31 4.42
CA ILE A 74 -16.95 39.02 3.68
C ILE A 74 -16.36 40.03 2.71
N GLU A 75 -15.31 40.72 3.11
CA GLU A 75 -14.55 41.62 2.23
C GLU A 75 -13.98 40.84 1.02
N ALA A 76 -13.36 39.70 1.26
CA ALA A 76 -12.83 38.82 0.21
C ALA A 76 -13.91 38.32 -0.78
N LEU A 77 -15.11 37.97 -0.27
CA LEU A 77 -16.26 37.57 -1.11
C LEU A 77 -16.70 38.72 -2.06
N TYR A 78 -16.71 39.93 -1.58
CA TYR A 78 -17.07 41.10 -2.40
C TYR A 78 -15.99 41.46 -3.42
N GLN A 79 -14.72 41.47 -3.03
CA GLN A 79 -13.59 41.70 -3.93
C GLN A 79 -13.51 40.66 -5.06
N SER A 80 -13.85 39.40 -4.79
CA SER A 80 -13.92 38.34 -5.81
C SER A 80 -15.13 38.45 -6.75
N LYS A 81 -16.07 39.35 -6.46
CA LYS A 81 -17.37 39.48 -7.14
C LYS A 81 -18.26 38.22 -7.03
N PHE A 82 -18.06 37.39 -5.97
CA PHE A 82 -18.87 36.20 -5.72
C PHE A 82 -20.38 36.48 -5.57
N PRO A 83 -20.82 37.55 -4.82
CA PRO A 83 -22.24 37.87 -4.71
C PRO A 83 -22.93 38.13 -6.06
N ARG A 84 -22.20 38.75 -7.02
CA ARG A 84 -22.72 38.95 -8.38
C ARG A 84 -22.91 37.61 -9.10
N ALA A 85 -21.99 36.66 -8.98
CA ALA A 85 -22.16 35.34 -9.57
C ALA A 85 -23.35 34.60 -8.95
N MET A 86 -23.51 34.69 -7.62
CA MET A 86 -24.67 34.10 -6.94
C MET A 86 -25.98 34.69 -7.38
N ALA A 87 -26.04 36.02 -7.66
CA ALA A 87 -27.22 36.65 -8.22
C ALA A 87 -27.60 36.03 -9.56
N HIS A 88 -26.64 35.82 -10.47
CA HIS A 88 -26.87 35.15 -11.74
C HIS A 88 -27.32 33.68 -11.57
N VAL A 89 -26.74 32.92 -10.62
CA VAL A 89 -27.15 31.53 -10.33
C VAL A 89 -28.62 31.48 -9.90
N ILE A 90 -29.01 32.34 -8.97
CA ILE A 90 -30.39 32.39 -8.45
C ILE A 90 -31.33 32.87 -9.55
N ALA A 91 -30.99 33.95 -10.31
CA ALA A 91 -31.81 34.47 -11.36
C ALA A 91 -32.08 33.45 -12.49
N LEU A 92 -31.04 32.71 -12.92
CA LEU A 92 -31.22 31.65 -13.92
C LEU A 92 -31.96 30.43 -13.36
N GLY A 93 -31.83 30.12 -12.06
CA GLY A 93 -32.63 29.08 -11.40
C GLY A 93 -34.11 29.39 -11.42
N LEU A 94 -34.49 30.64 -11.06
CA LEU A 94 -35.88 31.12 -11.13
C LEU A 94 -36.36 31.24 -12.56
N CYS A 95 -35.49 31.63 -13.50
CA CYS A 95 -35.82 31.67 -14.92
C CYS A 95 -36.14 30.27 -15.49
N SER A 96 -35.44 29.23 -15.05
CA SER A 96 -35.75 27.84 -15.44
C SER A 96 -37.14 27.41 -14.95
N PHE A 97 -37.50 27.75 -13.71
CA PHE A 97 -38.84 27.52 -13.19
C PHE A 97 -39.94 28.32 -13.98
N ALA A 98 -39.65 29.56 -14.29
CA ALA A 98 -40.56 30.40 -15.09
C ALA A 98 -40.73 29.88 -16.53
N LEU A 99 -39.65 29.33 -17.13
CA LEU A 99 -39.68 28.74 -18.47
C LEU A 99 -40.67 27.58 -18.55
N ASP A 100 -40.67 26.69 -17.56
CA ASP A 100 -41.63 25.58 -17.48
C ASP A 100 -43.08 26.04 -17.34
N SER A 101 -43.30 27.18 -16.69
CA SER A 101 -44.64 27.76 -16.50
C SER A 101 -45.10 28.49 -17.74
N ILE A 102 -44.25 29.26 -18.41
CA ILE A 102 -44.58 30.07 -19.59
C ILE A 102 -44.75 29.21 -20.84
N PHE A 103 -43.95 28.13 -20.99
CA PHE A 103 -44.10 27.16 -22.09
C PHE A 103 -45.00 25.97 -21.72
N TYR A 104 -46.01 26.21 -20.91
CA TYR A 104 -47.02 25.27 -20.51
C TYR A 104 -47.86 24.80 -21.74
N LYS A 105 -48.32 23.54 -21.74
CA LYS A 105 -49.13 22.90 -22.80
C LYS A 105 -48.47 22.66 -24.15
N ASN A 106 -47.16 22.56 -24.22
CA ASN A 106 -46.41 22.00 -25.36
C ASN A 106 -46.84 22.47 -26.76
N MET A 107 -47.25 23.75 -26.93
CA MET A 107 -47.60 24.27 -28.27
C MET A 107 -46.41 24.22 -29.24
N HIS A 108 -45.15 24.21 -28.70
CA HIS A 108 -43.94 24.16 -29.51
C HIS A 108 -42.87 23.30 -28.78
N PRO A 109 -42.98 21.96 -28.76
CA PRO A 109 -42.12 21.09 -27.95
C PRO A 109 -40.62 21.16 -28.34
N ALA A 110 -40.34 21.34 -29.64
CA ALA A 110 -38.96 21.49 -30.11
C ALA A 110 -38.32 22.80 -29.62
N THR A 111 -39.06 23.92 -29.65
CA THR A 111 -38.57 25.22 -29.16
C THR A 111 -38.33 25.19 -27.65
N LYS A 112 -39.27 24.61 -26.88
CA LYS A 112 -39.09 24.43 -25.44
C LYS A 112 -37.83 23.62 -25.13
N SER A 113 -37.65 22.49 -25.82
CA SER A 113 -36.47 21.62 -25.63
C SER A 113 -35.13 22.33 -25.91
N ILE A 114 -35.09 23.21 -26.92
CA ILE A 114 -33.90 24.00 -27.22
C ILE A 114 -33.66 25.06 -26.13
N LEU A 115 -34.70 25.76 -25.69
CA LEU A 115 -34.59 26.75 -24.62
C LEU A 115 -34.17 26.11 -23.29
N ASP A 116 -34.69 24.94 -22.95
CA ASP A 116 -34.28 24.18 -21.79
C ASP A 116 -32.78 23.89 -21.80
N VAL A 117 -32.25 23.42 -22.92
CA VAL A 117 -30.81 23.16 -23.08
C VAL A 117 -30.00 24.46 -22.95
N ILE A 118 -30.44 25.56 -23.57
CA ILE A 118 -29.75 26.87 -23.50
C ILE A 118 -29.71 27.37 -22.04
N VAL A 119 -30.83 27.32 -21.32
CA VAL A 119 -30.91 27.76 -19.93
C VAL A 119 -30.09 26.88 -19.03
N GLN A 120 -30.13 25.54 -19.17
CA GLN A 120 -29.34 24.62 -18.40
C GLN A 120 -27.82 24.77 -18.63
N ILE A 121 -27.40 24.99 -19.88
CA ILE A 121 -25.99 25.31 -20.18
C ILE A 121 -25.59 26.66 -19.56
N GLY A 122 -26.47 27.66 -19.67
CA GLY A 122 -26.26 28.96 -18.99
C GLY A 122 -26.10 28.80 -17.48
N GLN A 123 -26.95 28.00 -16.83
CA GLN A 123 -26.85 27.70 -15.42
C GLN A 123 -25.51 27.02 -15.10
N LEU A 124 -25.08 26.03 -15.89
CA LEU A 124 -23.83 25.32 -15.72
C LEU A 124 -22.61 26.26 -15.76
N ILE A 125 -22.58 27.17 -16.75
CA ILE A 125 -21.53 28.19 -16.91
C ILE A 125 -21.50 29.12 -15.70
N VAL A 126 -22.66 29.57 -15.23
CA VAL A 126 -22.74 30.51 -14.13
C VAL A 126 -22.39 29.82 -12.79
N ILE A 127 -22.82 28.57 -12.57
CA ILE A 127 -22.42 27.77 -11.42
C ILE A 127 -20.89 27.58 -11.42
N GLY A 128 -20.30 27.21 -12.55
CA GLY A 128 -18.85 27.10 -12.69
C GLY A 128 -18.12 28.42 -12.38
N SER A 129 -18.64 29.55 -12.89
CA SER A 129 -18.07 30.88 -12.60
C SER A 129 -18.19 31.27 -11.14
N ALA A 130 -19.30 30.91 -10.47
CA ALA A 130 -19.48 31.15 -9.05
C ALA A 130 -18.48 30.32 -8.22
N GLY A 131 -18.26 29.05 -8.58
CA GLY A 131 -17.22 28.21 -7.99
C GLY A 131 -15.82 28.83 -8.10
N LEU A 132 -15.44 29.28 -9.31
CA LEU A 132 -14.14 29.93 -9.53
C LEU A 132 -14.00 31.23 -8.72
N ARG A 133 -15.06 32.02 -8.57
CA ARG A 133 -15.05 33.24 -7.73
C ARG A 133 -14.98 32.91 -6.25
N LEU A 134 -15.59 31.82 -5.82
CA LEU A 134 -15.45 31.32 -4.43
C LEU A 134 -13.99 30.94 -4.13
N TYR A 135 -13.32 30.21 -5.01
CA TYR A 135 -11.88 29.93 -4.84
C TYR A 135 -11.07 31.22 -4.76
N LYS A 136 -11.36 32.18 -5.64
CA LYS A 136 -10.70 33.49 -5.61
C LYS A 136 -10.96 34.25 -4.30
N SER A 137 -12.14 34.15 -3.72
CA SER A 137 -12.43 34.78 -2.43
C SER A 137 -11.61 34.20 -1.29
N VAL A 138 -11.38 32.85 -1.27
CA VAL A 138 -10.50 32.24 -0.27
C VAL A 138 -9.04 32.67 -0.46
N GLU A 139 -8.57 32.79 -1.70
CA GLU A 139 -7.23 33.35 -1.97
C GLU A 139 -7.09 34.78 -1.43
N ILE A 140 -8.05 35.66 -1.72
CA ILE A 140 -8.08 37.04 -1.22
C ILE A 140 -8.13 37.07 0.31
N TYR A 141 -8.93 36.19 0.92
CA TYR A 141 -9.02 36.07 2.37
C TYR A 141 -7.66 35.79 3.02
N TYR A 142 -6.90 34.80 2.50
CA TYR A 142 -5.56 34.51 3.04
C TYR A 142 -4.57 35.66 2.82
N ILE A 143 -4.71 36.43 1.76
CA ILE A 143 -3.91 37.64 1.54
C ILE A 143 -4.24 38.73 2.60
N LEU A 144 -5.53 38.92 2.88
CA LEU A 144 -5.99 39.94 3.85
C LEU A 144 -5.53 39.59 5.27
N ILE A 145 -5.51 38.33 5.67
CA ILE A 145 -5.04 37.89 7.00
C ILE A 145 -3.52 37.65 7.05
N LYS A 146 -2.78 37.90 5.94
CA LYS A 146 -1.32 37.77 5.82
C LYS A 146 -0.76 36.37 6.11
N GLU A 147 -1.54 35.31 5.90
CA GLU A 147 -1.11 33.92 6.10
C GLU A 147 -0.59 33.28 4.81
N ASN A 148 0.61 33.67 4.39
CA ASN A 148 1.18 33.28 3.10
C ASN A 148 1.38 31.75 2.93
N TYR A 149 1.74 31.03 3.99
CA TYR A 149 1.95 29.58 3.90
C TYR A 149 0.64 28.83 3.64
N LYS A 150 -0.47 29.24 4.25
CA LYS A 150 -1.82 28.68 3.97
C LYS A 150 -2.28 29.01 2.57
N LEU A 151 -1.93 30.19 2.06
CA LEU A 151 -2.21 30.58 0.68
C LEU A 151 -1.55 29.64 -0.33
N ILE A 152 -0.26 29.29 -0.13
CA ILE A 152 0.47 28.39 -1.02
C ILE A 152 -0.16 26.99 -1.01
N ALA A 153 -0.43 26.44 0.17
CA ALA A 153 -1.09 25.15 0.33
C ALA A 153 -2.49 25.14 -0.32
N PHE A 154 -3.28 26.20 -0.08
CA PHE A 154 -4.61 26.34 -0.69
C PHE A 154 -4.55 26.42 -2.22
N LYS A 155 -3.59 27.15 -2.79
CA LYS A 155 -3.43 27.23 -4.27
C LYS A 155 -3.16 25.87 -4.88
N ALA A 156 -2.31 25.04 -4.29
CA ALA A 156 -2.03 23.70 -4.80
C ALA A 156 -3.29 22.81 -4.79
N VAL A 157 -4.02 22.78 -3.67
CA VAL A 157 -5.27 22.02 -3.53
C VAL A 157 -6.36 22.57 -4.47
N SER A 158 -6.51 23.91 -4.55
CA SER A 158 -7.53 24.54 -5.38
C SER A 158 -7.33 24.27 -6.86
N GLN A 159 -6.10 24.16 -7.34
CA GLN A 159 -5.81 23.82 -8.72
C GLN A 159 -6.33 22.42 -9.07
N THR A 160 -6.08 21.45 -8.23
CA THR A 160 -6.61 20.09 -8.38
C THR A 160 -8.14 20.09 -8.38
N LEU A 161 -8.77 20.77 -7.40
CA LEU A 161 -10.23 20.87 -7.32
C LEU A 161 -10.85 21.57 -8.54
N LYS A 162 -10.20 22.60 -9.12
CA LYS A 162 -10.66 23.25 -10.36
C LYS A 162 -10.65 22.28 -11.54
N ILE A 163 -9.61 21.44 -11.66
CA ILE A 163 -9.54 20.43 -12.73
C ILE A 163 -10.67 19.42 -12.56
N PHE A 164 -10.84 18.82 -11.37
CA PHE A 164 -11.92 17.88 -11.10
C PHE A 164 -13.31 18.51 -11.30
N GLY A 165 -13.51 19.74 -10.81
CA GLY A 165 -14.74 20.48 -11.02
C GLY A 165 -15.03 20.74 -12.51
N GLY A 166 -14.00 21.09 -13.28
CA GLY A 166 -14.12 21.26 -14.73
C GLY A 166 -14.53 19.98 -15.46
N VAL A 167 -13.93 18.85 -15.09
CA VAL A 167 -14.28 17.52 -15.62
C VAL A 167 -15.74 17.18 -15.32
N ILE A 168 -16.20 17.39 -14.08
CA ILE A 168 -17.60 17.15 -13.69
C ILE A 168 -18.55 18.04 -14.51
N LEU A 169 -18.25 19.34 -14.61
CA LEU A 169 -19.07 20.26 -15.40
C LEU A 169 -19.12 19.87 -16.89
N PHE A 170 -18.01 19.38 -17.43
CA PHE A 170 -17.94 18.88 -18.81
C PHE A 170 -18.88 17.67 -19.03
N PHE A 171 -18.89 16.69 -18.13
CA PHE A 171 -19.79 15.55 -18.24
C PHE A 171 -21.27 15.94 -18.06
N ILE A 172 -21.55 16.92 -17.18
CA ILE A 172 -22.90 17.48 -17.04
C ILE A 172 -23.32 18.21 -18.35
N ALA A 173 -22.42 18.95 -18.99
CA ALA A 173 -22.70 19.59 -20.27
C ALA A 173 -23.02 18.56 -21.37
N ILE A 174 -22.24 17.47 -21.48
CA ILE A 174 -22.53 16.37 -22.40
C ILE A 174 -23.91 15.76 -22.11
N LYS A 175 -24.24 15.50 -20.84
CA LYS A 175 -25.57 15.02 -20.45
C LYS A 175 -26.69 15.94 -20.94
N ILE A 176 -26.54 17.25 -20.76
CA ILE A 176 -27.55 18.25 -21.13
C ILE A 176 -27.72 18.32 -22.66
N VAL A 177 -26.62 18.41 -23.40
CA VAL A 177 -26.64 18.58 -24.87
C VAL A 177 -27.16 17.34 -25.58
N PHE A 178 -26.64 16.17 -25.21
CA PHE A 178 -26.98 14.90 -25.85
C PHE A 178 -28.14 14.16 -25.18
N LYS A 179 -28.70 14.70 -24.08
CA LYS A 179 -29.79 14.08 -23.29
C LYS A 179 -29.49 12.64 -22.85
N ILE A 180 -28.21 12.36 -22.57
CA ILE A 180 -27.77 11.03 -22.14
C ILE A 180 -28.19 10.79 -20.68
N ASN A 181 -28.60 9.56 -20.36
CA ASN A 181 -28.93 9.18 -19.01
C ASN A 181 -27.68 9.24 -18.12
N SER A 182 -27.82 9.75 -16.89
CA SER A 182 -26.73 9.80 -15.91
C SER A 182 -26.13 8.43 -15.62
N GLY A 183 -26.95 7.36 -15.62
CA GLY A 183 -26.49 5.99 -15.43
C GLY A 183 -25.54 5.52 -16.53
N THR A 184 -25.80 5.91 -17.79
CA THR A 184 -24.91 5.59 -18.93
C THR A 184 -23.54 6.26 -18.78
N ILE A 185 -23.53 7.55 -18.38
CA ILE A 185 -22.27 8.29 -18.18
C ILE A 185 -21.47 7.68 -17.04
N LEU A 186 -22.11 7.39 -15.88
CA LEU A 186 -21.45 6.78 -14.73
C LEU A 186 -20.96 5.36 -15.06
N GLY A 187 -21.74 4.58 -15.81
CA GLY A 187 -21.35 3.25 -16.26
C GLY A 187 -20.14 3.30 -17.20
N SER A 188 -20.13 4.22 -18.17
CA SER A 188 -19.01 4.40 -19.08
C SER A 188 -17.74 4.87 -18.35
N LEU A 189 -17.86 5.82 -17.43
CA LEU A 189 -16.75 6.26 -16.57
C LEU A 189 -16.21 5.11 -15.70
N GLY A 190 -17.11 4.32 -15.12
CA GLY A 190 -16.75 3.14 -14.33
C GLY A 190 -15.98 2.11 -15.16
N ALA A 191 -16.45 1.82 -16.39
CA ALA A 191 -15.77 0.91 -17.29
C ALA A 191 -14.38 1.41 -17.70
N ILE A 192 -14.25 2.69 -18.07
CA ILE A 192 -12.94 3.30 -18.39
C ILE A 192 -12.01 3.25 -17.18
N THR A 193 -12.51 3.60 -15.98
CA THR A 193 -11.72 3.56 -14.75
C THR A 193 -11.25 2.15 -14.45
N ALA A 194 -12.11 1.13 -14.60
CA ALA A 194 -11.73 -0.27 -14.39
C ALA A 194 -10.60 -0.71 -15.33
N VAL A 195 -10.69 -0.35 -16.62
CA VAL A 195 -9.63 -0.63 -17.59
C VAL A 195 -8.34 0.11 -17.21
N MET A 196 -8.43 1.39 -16.84
CA MET A 196 -7.27 2.17 -16.40
C MET A 196 -6.59 1.55 -15.18
N VAL A 197 -7.37 1.17 -14.16
CA VAL A 197 -6.83 0.49 -12.96
C VAL A 197 -6.14 -0.82 -13.34
N LEU A 198 -6.72 -1.59 -14.28
CA LEU A 198 -6.11 -2.83 -14.75
C LEU A 198 -4.77 -2.59 -15.48
N VAL A 199 -4.73 -1.58 -16.36
CA VAL A 199 -3.50 -1.22 -17.11
C VAL A 199 -2.40 -0.70 -16.20
N PHE A 200 -2.75 0.10 -15.19
CA PHE A 200 -1.79 0.70 -14.25
C PHE A 200 -1.60 -0.08 -12.95
N ARG A 201 -2.15 -1.29 -12.85
CA ARG A 201 -2.10 -2.12 -11.64
C ARG A 201 -0.69 -2.23 -11.07
N ASP A 202 0.26 -2.65 -11.90
CA ASP A 202 1.63 -2.91 -11.45
C ASP A 202 2.36 -1.61 -11.07
N THR A 203 2.05 -0.52 -11.75
CA THR A 203 2.56 0.82 -11.42
C THR A 203 2.04 1.28 -10.04
N ILE A 204 0.75 1.10 -9.78
CA ILE A 204 0.12 1.45 -8.50
C ILE A 204 0.71 0.58 -7.38
N LEU A 205 0.83 -0.73 -7.59
CA LEU A 205 1.43 -1.65 -6.63
C LEU A 205 2.90 -1.28 -6.36
N GLY A 206 3.68 -1.00 -7.40
CA GLY A 206 5.07 -0.56 -7.26
C GLY A 206 5.20 0.73 -6.46
N PHE A 207 4.34 1.71 -6.71
CA PHE A 207 4.31 2.97 -5.97
C PHE A 207 4.00 2.77 -4.47
N VAL A 208 2.95 2.00 -4.16
CA VAL A 208 2.57 1.67 -2.77
C VAL A 208 3.69 0.92 -2.06
N THR A 209 4.28 -0.07 -2.73
CA THR A 209 5.41 -0.85 -2.21
C THR A 209 6.64 0.03 -1.99
N GLY A 210 6.98 0.89 -2.93
CA GLY A 210 8.11 1.82 -2.80
C GLY A 210 7.98 2.73 -1.57
N ILE A 211 6.79 3.28 -1.34
CA ILE A 211 6.50 4.07 -0.13
C ILE A 211 6.63 3.19 1.13
N HIS A 212 6.05 1.99 1.11
CA HIS A 212 6.09 1.08 2.26
C HIS A 212 7.52 0.69 2.60
N VAL A 213 8.33 0.29 1.64
CA VAL A 213 9.75 -0.06 1.85
C VAL A 213 10.53 1.13 2.39
N ALA A 214 10.33 2.33 1.83
CA ALA A 214 10.99 3.55 2.30
C ALA A 214 10.64 3.93 3.75
N THR A 215 9.44 3.57 4.22
CA THR A 215 8.95 3.92 5.57
C THR A 215 9.16 2.81 6.60
N SER A 216 9.18 1.54 6.19
CA SER A 216 9.18 0.37 7.09
C SER A 216 10.52 0.06 7.74
N LYS A 217 11.63 0.58 7.24
CA LYS A 217 13.02 0.27 7.65
C LYS A 217 13.42 -1.22 7.55
N ASN A 218 12.55 -2.09 7.04
CA ASN A 218 12.80 -3.53 6.96
C ASN A 218 13.77 -3.91 5.82
N LEU A 219 13.80 -3.10 4.77
CA LEU A 219 14.68 -3.25 3.61
C LEU A 219 15.27 -1.90 3.24
N LYS A 220 16.57 -1.86 2.97
CA LYS A 220 17.30 -0.65 2.59
C LYS A 220 18.24 -0.95 1.43
N VAL A 221 18.62 0.08 0.70
CA VAL A 221 19.74 0.02 -0.23
C VAL A 221 21.01 -0.33 0.55
N GLY A 222 21.74 -1.33 0.09
CA GLY A 222 22.90 -1.91 0.74
C GLY A 222 22.62 -3.23 1.47
N ASP A 223 21.35 -3.55 1.80
CA ASP A 223 21.03 -4.79 2.51
C ASP A 223 21.37 -6.02 1.64
N TRP A 224 21.92 -7.01 2.29
CA TRP A 224 22.09 -8.35 1.73
C TRP A 224 20.78 -9.12 1.87
N ILE A 225 20.19 -9.49 0.74
CA ILE A 225 18.93 -10.23 0.69
C ILE A 225 19.03 -11.48 -0.17
N GLY A 226 18.15 -12.44 0.13
CA GLY A 226 17.87 -13.60 -0.72
C GLY A 226 16.41 -13.63 -1.11
N ILE A 227 16.12 -13.93 -2.37
CA ILE A 227 14.77 -14.12 -2.92
C ILE A 227 14.68 -15.51 -3.52
N PRO A 228 14.22 -16.51 -2.75
CA PRO A 228 14.20 -17.92 -3.19
C PRO A 228 13.41 -18.14 -4.49
N LYS A 229 12.31 -17.42 -4.68
CA LYS A 229 11.48 -17.49 -5.89
C LYS A 229 12.28 -17.32 -7.19
N TYR A 230 13.29 -16.47 -7.15
CA TYR A 230 14.11 -16.15 -8.33
C TYR A 230 15.53 -16.70 -8.24
N ASN A 231 15.85 -17.43 -7.17
CA ASN A 231 17.21 -17.90 -6.86
C ASN A 231 18.23 -16.75 -6.89
N ILE A 232 17.82 -15.59 -6.37
CA ILE A 232 18.63 -14.38 -6.28
C ILE A 232 19.19 -14.26 -4.87
N GLU A 233 20.49 -13.99 -4.75
CA GLU A 233 21.15 -13.65 -3.49
C GLU A 233 22.21 -12.59 -3.75
N GLY A 234 22.09 -11.44 -3.08
CA GLY A 234 22.99 -10.30 -3.27
C GLY A 234 22.58 -9.05 -2.52
N ASN A 235 23.23 -7.94 -2.83
CA ASN A 235 22.98 -6.66 -2.18
C ASN A 235 22.06 -5.77 -3.02
N ILE A 236 21.08 -5.15 -2.37
CA ILE A 236 20.21 -4.16 -2.99
C ILE A 236 21.06 -2.92 -3.34
N THR A 237 21.05 -2.51 -4.61
CA THR A 237 21.76 -1.31 -5.07
C THR A 237 20.84 -0.15 -5.37
N ASP A 238 19.59 -0.42 -5.76
CA ASP A 238 18.59 0.60 -6.05
C ASP A 238 17.19 0.07 -5.82
N ILE A 239 16.31 0.92 -5.24
CA ILE A 239 14.89 0.66 -5.06
C ILE A 239 14.13 1.82 -5.72
N SER A 240 13.65 1.59 -6.93
CA SER A 240 12.82 2.53 -7.68
C SER A 240 11.34 2.16 -7.57
N LEU A 241 10.43 3.02 -8.05
CA LEU A 241 8.98 2.78 -7.99
C LEU A 241 8.53 1.50 -8.69
N LEU A 242 9.16 1.15 -9.81
CA LEU A 242 8.76 0.01 -10.64
C LEU A 242 9.71 -1.18 -10.50
N THR A 243 11.00 -0.91 -10.29
CA THR A 243 12.05 -1.94 -10.32
C THR A 243 13.02 -1.78 -9.17
N THR A 244 13.49 -2.91 -8.66
CA THR A 244 14.57 -2.99 -7.68
C THR A 244 15.75 -3.71 -8.31
N LYS A 245 16.97 -3.17 -8.15
CA LYS A 245 18.21 -3.76 -8.66
C LYS A 245 18.99 -4.40 -7.52
N ILE A 246 19.47 -5.61 -7.77
CA ILE A 246 20.26 -6.40 -6.83
C ILE A 246 21.53 -6.84 -7.55
N VAL A 247 22.69 -6.56 -6.96
CA VAL A 247 23.97 -7.08 -7.41
C VAL A 247 24.20 -8.41 -6.71
N ASN A 248 24.14 -9.49 -7.47
CA ASN A 248 24.38 -10.85 -6.98
C ASN A 248 25.85 -11.05 -6.60
N PHE A 249 26.14 -12.08 -5.80
CA PHE A 249 27.52 -12.40 -5.41
C PHE A 249 28.40 -12.87 -6.56
N ASP A 250 27.80 -13.41 -7.64
CA ASP A 250 28.50 -13.72 -8.90
C ASP A 250 28.78 -12.48 -9.77
N LYS A 251 28.52 -11.26 -9.24
CA LYS A 251 28.67 -9.96 -9.90
C LYS A 251 27.67 -9.68 -11.02
N THR A 252 26.68 -10.52 -11.24
CA THR A 252 25.56 -10.21 -12.14
C THR A 252 24.59 -9.24 -11.48
N VAL A 253 23.79 -8.53 -12.28
CA VAL A 253 22.74 -7.62 -11.80
C VAL A 253 21.38 -8.21 -12.12
N SER A 254 20.61 -8.49 -11.09
CA SER A 254 19.20 -8.88 -11.21
C SER A 254 18.30 -7.65 -11.05
N THR A 255 17.31 -7.53 -11.92
CA THR A 255 16.27 -6.50 -11.83
C THR A 255 14.92 -7.16 -11.69
N ILE A 256 14.23 -6.87 -10.61
CA ILE A 256 12.90 -7.41 -10.31
C ILE A 256 11.86 -6.29 -10.16
N PRO A 257 10.57 -6.58 -10.35
CA PRO A 257 9.51 -5.63 -9.99
C PRO A 257 9.55 -5.29 -8.51
N THR A 258 9.45 -3.99 -8.16
CA THR A 258 9.52 -3.56 -6.74
C THR A 258 8.38 -4.13 -5.90
N TYR A 259 7.20 -4.39 -6.48
CA TYR A 259 6.09 -5.00 -5.73
C TYR A 259 6.40 -6.42 -5.24
N ASP A 260 7.35 -7.13 -5.86
CA ASP A 260 7.76 -8.45 -5.41
C ASP A 260 8.46 -8.43 -4.06
N LEU A 261 9.03 -7.29 -3.66
CA LEU A 261 9.58 -7.12 -2.31
C LEU A 261 8.52 -7.27 -1.19
N MET A 262 7.24 -7.15 -1.51
CA MET A 262 6.14 -7.38 -0.57
C MET A 262 5.34 -8.65 -0.83
N SER A 263 5.38 -9.15 -2.06
CA SER A 263 4.53 -10.29 -2.48
C SER A 263 5.23 -11.63 -2.44
N THR A 264 6.55 -11.65 -2.20
CA THR A 264 7.33 -12.89 -2.13
C THR A 264 8.09 -13.01 -0.82
N GLU A 265 8.56 -14.24 -0.52
CA GLU A 265 9.48 -14.47 0.60
C GLU A 265 10.80 -13.75 0.33
N ILE A 266 11.21 -12.88 1.25
CA ILE A 266 12.52 -12.25 1.25
C ILE A 266 13.25 -12.64 2.53
N ARG A 267 14.46 -13.13 2.37
CA ARG A 267 15.38 -13.39 3.48
C ARG A 267 16.33 -12.22 3.59
N ASN A 268 16.18 -11.42 4.64
CA ASN A 268 17.13 -10.34 4.93
C ASN A 268 18.29 -10.90 5.78
N TYR A 269 19.46 -11.01 5.16
CA TYR A 269 20.69 -11.49 5.83
C TYR A 269 21.45 -10.35 6.53
N GLN A 270 21.03 -9.12 6.37
CA GLN A 270 21.68 -7.97 7.00
C GLN A 270 21.70 -8.06 8.53
N VAL A 271 20.64 -8.62 9.13
CA VAL A 271 20.58 -8.87 10.59
C VAL A 271 21.70 -9.81 11.05
N MET A 272 22.01 -10.84 10.25
CA MET A 272 23.12 -11.75 10.49
C MET A 272 24.46 -11.01 10.38
N THR A 273 24.61 -10.13 9.40
CA THR A 273 25.83 -9.35 9.17
C THR A 273 26.03 -8.33 10.30
N GLU A 274 24.96 -7.61 10.71
CA GLU A 274 25.01 -6.64 11.81
C GLU A 274 25.28 -7.29 13.16
N GLY A 275 24.72 -8.49 13.43
CA GLY A 275 24.98 -9.29 14.60
C GLY A 275 26.33 -9.98 14.59
N ASN A 276 27.04 -9.96 13.48
CA ASN A 276 28.29 -10.68 13.24
C ASN A 276 28.24 -12.17 13.59
N LEU A 277 27.05 -12.81 13.35
CA LEU A 277 26.78 -14.21 13.67
C LEU A 277 26.38 -14.96 12.41
N ARG A 278 26.96 -16.14 12.18
CA ARG A 278 26.55 -17.03 11.09
C ARG A 278 26.41 -18.46 11.57
N ARG A 279 25.30 -19.09 11.21
CA ARG A 279 24.95 -20.43 11.66
C ARG A 279 25.71 -21.51 10.90
N ILE A 280 26.37 -22.40 11.62
CA ILE A 280 26.84 -23.71 11.13
C ILE A 280 25.72 -24.72 11.41
N LYS A 281 25.23 -25.38 10.37
CA LYS A 281 24.28 -26.48 10.44
C LYS A 281 24.68 -27.52 9.43
N ARG A 282 25.47 -28.52 9.86
CA ARG A 282 26.01 -29.54 8.99
C ARG A 282 26.09 -30.86 9.70
N SER A 283 25.88 -31.98 9.02
CA SER A 283 25.88 -33.32 9.58
C SER A 283 27.02 -34.16 9.06
N MET A 284 27.54 -35.04 9.92
CA MET A 284 28.38 -36.19 9.58
C MET A 284 27.53 -37.44 9.62
N ILE A 285 27.62 -38.31 8.61
CA ILE A 285 26.82 -39.54 8.51
C ILE A 285 27.69 -40.72 8.97
N PHE A 286 27.23 -41.42 10.01
CA PHE A 286 27.95 -42.54 10.59
C PHE A 286 27.37 -43.89 10.21
N ASN A 287 28.23 -44.89 10.04
CA ASN A 287 27.85 -46.27 9.90
C ASN A 287 27.34 -46.79 11.26
N ILE A 288 26.04 -47.16 11.32
CA ILE A 288 25.42 -47.67 12.55
C ILE A 288 26.11 -48.93 13.05
N LYS A 289 26.70 -49.73 12.16
CA LYS A 289 27.43 -50.96 12.53
C LYS A 289 28.71 -50.68 13.34
N SER A 290 29.24 -49.44 13.29
CA SER A 290 30.39 -49.04 14.13
C SER A 290 29.99 -48.67 15.57
N PHE A 291 28.69 -48.58 15.88
CA PHE A 291 28.22 -48.23 17.21
C PHE A 291 28.35 -49.45 18.15
N ARG A 292 28.95 -49.22 19.31
CA ARG A 292 29.14 -50.24 20.34
C ARG A 292 29.19 -49.60 21.71
N PHE A 293 29.03 -50.43 22.74
CA PHE A 293 29.34 -50.05 24.12
C PHE A 293 30.85 -49.87 24.30
N LEU A 294 31.25 -49.02 25.24
CA LEU A 294 32.65 -48.82 25.58
C LEU A 294 33.21 -50.07 26.28
N THR A 295 34.43 -50.48 25.90
CA THR A 295 35.24 -51.49 26.59
C THR A 295 36.05 -50.84 27.70
N LYS A 296 36.65 -51.66 28.59
CA LYS A 296 37.55 -51.16 29.63
C LYS A 296 38.73 -50.34 29.07
N GLU A 297 39.28 -50.81 27.97
CA GLU A 297 40.36 -50.10 27.24
C GLU A 297 39.93 -48.76 26.70
N ASP A 298 38.69 -48.67 26.22
CA ASP A 298 38.11 -47.37 25.76
C ASP A 298 38.02 -46.35 26.92
N TYR A 299 37.57 -46.83 28.11
CA TYR A 299 37.53 -45.96 29.30
C TYR A 299 38.91 -45.41 29.65
N GLU A 300 39.93 -46.30 29.71
CA GLU A 300 41.31 -45.92 30.07
C GLU A 300 41.93 -44.95 29.04
N LYS A 301 41.57 -45.10 27.76
CA LYS A 301 42.00 -44.21 26.67
C LYS A 301 41.31 -42.86 26.76
N LEU A 302 39.98 -42.86 26.89
CA LEU A 302 39.16 -41.67 26.80
C LEU A 302 39.19 -40.80 28.08
N GLU A 303 39.46 -41.40 29.26
CA GLU A 303 39.73 -40.65 30.50
C GLU A 303 40.92 -39.71 30.39
N LYS A 304 41.86 -39.94 29.48
CA LYS A 304 43.01 -39.06 29.21
C LYS A 304 42.72 -37.90 28.30
N VAL A 305 41.52 -37.83 27.74
CA VAL A 305 41.09 -36.74 26.84
C VAL A 305 40.49 -35.59 27.66
N ASN A 306 41.22 -34.51 27.83
CA ASN A 306 40.88 -33.38 28.71
C ASN A 306 39.43 -32.88 28.54
N LEU A 307 38.91 -32.86 27.30
CA LEU A 307 37.56 -32.34 27.00
C LEU A 307 36.44 -33.21 27.58
N ILE A 308 36.68 -34.48 27.88
CA ILE A 308 35.65 -35.44 28.32
C ILE A 308 36.04 -36.23 29.56
N SER A 309 37.23 -36.01 30.12
CA SER A 309 37.74 -36.73 31.30
C SER A 309 36.74 -36.72 32.47
N ASP A 310 36.32 -35.52 32.90
CA ASP A 310 35.35 -35.34 33.99
C ASP A 310 34.01 -36.03 33.69
N TYR A 311 33.54 -35.93 32.45
CA TYR A 311 32.31 -36.60 32.03
C TYR A 311 32.40 -38.12 32.10
N ILE A 312 33.54 -38.71 31.64
CA ILE A 312 33.77 -40.14 31.66
C ILE A 312 33.85 -40.66 33.11
N ILE A 313 34.61 -39.98 33.96
CA ILE A 313 34.77 -40.35 35.37
C ILE A 313 33.42 -40.29 36.10
N THR A 314 32.68 -39.21 35.92
CA THR A 314 31.36 -39.03 36.54
C THR A 314 30.40 -40.13 36.10
N LYS A 315 30.28 -40.38 34.78
CA LYS A 315 29.38 -41.39 34.23
C LYS A 315 29.78 -42.82 34.62
N LYS A 316 31.06 -43.12 34.69
CA LYS A 316 31.55 -44.41 35.16
C LYS A 316 31.13 -44.67 36.60
N ASN A 317 31.32 -43.71 37.52
CA ASN A 317 30.88 -43.79 38.88
C ASN A 317 29.36 -43.97 39.03
N GLU A 318 28.56 -43.23 38.24
CA GLU A 318 27.11 -43.41 38.20
C GLU A 318 26.72 -44.84 37.74
N ILE A 319 27.33 -45.34 36.68
CA ILE A 319 27.09 -46.68 36.15
C ILE A 319 27.52 -47.76 37.12
N ASP A 320 28.68 -47.62 37.77
CA ASP A 320 29.19 -48.58 38.75
C ASP A 320 28.30 -48.61 39.99
N SER A 321 27.80 -47.48 40.46
CA SER A 321 26.86 -47.45 41.60
C SER A 321 25.49 -48.06 41.22
N GLU A 322 24.95 -47.81 40.02
CA GLU A 322 23.71 -48.45 39.58
C GLU A 322 23.83 -49.96 39.43
N LYS A 323 24.99 -50.46 39.02
CA LYS A 323 25.26 -51.90 38.89
C LYS A 323 25.24 -52.66 40.22
N LEU A 324 25.54 -52.00 41.33
CA LEU A 324 25.50 -52.64 42.67
C LEU A 324 24.10 -53.13 43.06
N ASP A 325 23.06 -52.45 42.53
CA ASP A 325 21.67 -52.77 42.85
C ASP A 325 21.00 -53.67 41.78
N LEU A 326 21.72 -54.03 40.71
CA LEU A 326 21.18 -54.83 39.63
C LEU A 326 21.48 -56.29 39.72
N HIS A 327 20.45 -57.14 39.48
CA HIS A 327 20.60 -58.59 39.32
C HIS A 327 21.21 -58.89 37.94
N ASN A 328 22.22 -59.75 37.86
CA ASN A 328 22.98 -60.06 36.63
C ASN A 328 23.67 -58.82 35.99
N ALA A 329 24.32 -58.01 36.84
CA ALA A 329 25.04 -56.81 36.43
C ALA A 329 26.20 -57.03 35.44
N ASP A 330 26.68 -58.29 35.31
CA ASP A 330 27.76 -58.65 34.37
C ASP A 330 27.32 -58.52 32.86
N ASN A 331 26.05 -58.62 32.61
CA ASN A 331 25.54 -58.45 31.24
C ASN A 331 25.49 -56.95 30.88
N MET A 332 26.19 -56.60 29.80
CA MET A 332 26.24 -55.19 29.31
C MET A 332 24.87 -54.57 28.97
N LEU A 333 23.84 -55.36 28.73
CA LEU A 333 22.48 -54.89 28.49
C LEU A 333 21.71 -54.53 29.75
N ASN A 334 22.22 -54.95 30.92
CA ASN A 334 21.60 -54.62 32.18
C ASN A 334 22.21 -53.32 32.76
N GLY A 335 21.36 -52.32 32.97
CA GLY A 335 21.74 -51.00 33.40
C GLY A 335 22.23 -50.07 32.30
N GLN A 336 22.57 -48.85 32.68
CA GLN A 336 23.09 -47.85 31.73
C GLN A 336 24.53 -48.19 31.30
N GLN A 337 24.85 -47.95 30.06
CA GLN A 337 26.19 -48.10 29.50
C GLN A 337 26.53 -46.92 28.60
N LEU A 338 27.80 -46.53 28.57
CA LEU A 338 28.26 -45.54 27.60
C LEU A 338 28.48 -46.20 26.22
N THR A 339 28.06 -45.50 25.19
CA THR A 339 28.34 -45.87 23.81
C THR A 339 29.40 -44.95 23.21
N ASN A 340 30.17 -45.46 22.26
CA ASN A 340 31.20 -44.69 21.57
C ASN A 340 30.60 -43.42 20.89
N ILE A 341 29.44 -43.52 20.24
CA ILE A 341 28.75 -42.36 19.62
C ILE A 341 28.24 -41.37 20.67
N GLY A 342 27.77 -41.85 21.82
CA GLY A 342 27.32 -40.99 22.92
C GLY A 342 28.45 -40.14 23.49
N VAL A 343 29.61 -40.77 23.68
CA VAL A 343 30.81 -40.07 24.19
C VAL A 343 31.41 -39.15 23.15
N PHE A 344 31.45 -39.55 21.88
CA PHE A 344 31.84 -38.64 20.77
C PHE A 344 30.94 -37.41 20.67
N ARG A 345 29.63 -37.59 20.83
CA ARG A 345 28.69 -36.46 20.84
C ARG A 345 29.05 -35.48 21.98
N LYS A 346 29.38 -35.97 23.17
CA LYS A 346 29.78 -35.10 24.28
C LYS A 346 31.14 -34.44 24.04
N TYR A 347 32.07 -35.15 23.44
CA TYR A 347 33.35 -34.60 23.01
C TYR A 347 33.16 -33.45 22.03
N ALA A 348 32.39 -33.66 20.98
CA ALA A 348 32.10 -32.63 19.97
C ALA A 348 31.40 -31.40 20.57
N GLU A 349 30.45 -31.61 21.52
CA GLU A 349 29.80 -30.50 22.24
C GLU A 349 30.83 -29.68 23.03
N ASN A 350 31.68 -30.34 23.81
CA ASN A 350 32.70 -29.68 24.65
C ASN A 350 33.78 -29.02 23.77
N TYR A 351 34.14 -29.60 22.62
CA TYR A 351 35.03 -28.99 21.66
C TYR A 351 34.48 -27.66 21.12
N LEU A 352 33.18 -27.60 20.73
CA LEU A 352 32.52 -26.38 20.31
C LEU A 352 32.41 -25.34 21.41
N ARG A 353 32.13 -25.77 22.66
CA ARG A 353 32.05 -24.87 23.83
C ARG A 353 33.40 -24.25 24.19
N ASN A 354 34.50 -24.90 23.87
CA ASN A 354 35.85 -24.38 24.12
C ASN A 354 36.47 -23.70 22.90
N ASN A 355 35.77 -23.66 21.77
CA ASN A 355 36.26 -23.01 20.56
C ASN A 355 36.02 -21.49 20.60
N PRO A 356 37.07 -20.64 20.55
CA PRO A 356 36.93 -19.20 20.65
C PRO A 356 36.21 -18.56 19.45
N ASN A 357 36.09 -19.27 18.32
CA ASN A 357 35.41 -18.80 17.10
C ASN A 357 33.91 -19.12 17.11
N ILE A 358 33.38 -19.75 18.20
CA ILE A 358 31.98 -20.10 18.34
C ILE A 358 31.34 -19.20 19.41
N GLU A 359 30.18 -18.62 19.07
CA GLU A 359 29.41 -17.78 20.00
C GLU A 359 28.78 -18.64 21.12
N GLN A 360 29.27 -18.44 22.35
CA GLN A 360 28.91 -19.26 23.50
C GLN A 360 27.54 -18.90 24.11
N LYS A 361 26.98 -17.71 23.77
CA LYS A 361 25.66 -17.29 24.23
C LYS A 361 24.53 -17.87 23.39
N GLU A 362 24.88 -18.31 22.18
CA GLU A 362 23.95 -18.94 21.28
C GLU A 362 23.84 -20.45 21.52
N ILE A 363 22.82 -21.06 20.93
CA ILE A 363 22.56 -22.50 21.06
C ILE A 363 23.67 -23.29 20.39
N ILE A 364 24.30 -24.21 21.16
CA ILE A 364 25.24 -25.19 20.67
C ILE A 364 24.60 -26.56 20.85
N LEU A 365 24.39 -27.29 19.76
CA LEU A 365 23.83 -28.65 19.78
C LEU A 365 24.65 -29.59 18.92
N VAL A 366 24.89 -30.77 19.49
CA VAL A 366 25.38 -31.93 18.74
C VAL A 366 24.34 -33.04 18.93
N ARG A 367 23.56 -33.31 17.89
CA ARG A 367 22.36 -34.15 17.96
C ARG A 367 22.28 -35.19 16.86
N GLN A 368 21.72 -36.33 17.21
CA GLN A 368 21.35 -37.36 16.25
C GLN A 368 20.06 -36.93 15.52
N LEU A 369 20.05 -37.07 14.22
CA LEU A 369 18.85 -36.92 13.42
C LEU A 369 18.25 -38.30 13.11
N GLU A 370 17.14 -38.31 12.35
CA GLU A 370 16.51 -39.56 11.90
C GLU A 370 17.48 -40.39 11.08
N ILE A 371 17.44 -41.73 11.28
CA ILE A 371 18.28 -42.68 10.57
C ILE A 371 17.88 -42.68 9.09
N THR A 372 18.86 -42.56 8.23
CA THR A 372 18.69 -42.61 6.78
C THR A 372 19.20 -43.93 6.22
N PRO A 373 18.83 -44.31 4.95
CA PRO A 373 19.41 -45.51 4.32
C PRO A 373 20.94 -45.48 4.21
N GLN A 374 21.55 -44.29 4.26
CA GLN A 374 23.00 -44.11 4.23
C GLN A 374 23.65 -44.28 5.63
N GLY A 375 22.88 -44.10 6.69
CA GLY A 375 23.40 -44.18 8.05
C GLY A 375 22.75 -43.20 9.01
N MET A 376 23.36 -42.97 10.16
CA MET A 376 22.85 -42.06 11.18
C MET A 376 23.57 -40.71 11.11
N PRO A 377 22.84 -39.60 10.74
CA PRO A 377 23.43 -38.28 10.75
C PRO A 377 23.59 -37.74 12.17
N LEU A 378 24.78 -37.22 12.48
CA LEU A 378 25.04 -36.41 13.67
C LEU A 378 25.21 -34.97 13.26
N GLU A 379 24.24 -34.12 13.60
CA GLU A 379 24.21 -32.71 13.25
C GLU A 379 24.99 -31.86 14.25
N ILE A 380 25.89 -31.05 13.70
CA ILE A 380 26.55 -29.95 14.42
C ILE A 380 25.75 -28.69 14.15
N TYR A 381 25.27 -28.04 15.20
CA TYR A 381 24.50 -26.82 15.13
C TYR A 381 25.08 -25.80 16.13
N CYS A 382 25.65 -24.74 15.60
CA CYS A 382 26.24 -23.65 16.38
C CYS A 382 26.31 -22.36 15.55
N PHE A 383 26.76 -21.28 16.15
CA PHE A 383 26.98 -20.00 15.48
C PHE A 383 28.44 -19.58 15.61
N THR A 384 29.05 -19.13 14.49
CA THR A 384 30.36 -18.47 14.51
C THR A 384 30.20 -17.01 14.90
N ILE A 385 31.28 -16.42 15.43
CA ILE A 385 31.38 -14.98 15.69
C ILE A 385 31.73 -14.17 14.44
N TYR A 386 31.70 -14.78 13.26
CA TYR A 386 32.02 -14.18 11.97
C TYR A 386 30.85 -14.35 11.00
N SER A 387 30.39 -13.25 10.41
CA SER A 387 29.34 -13.26 9.40
C SER A 387 29.88 -13.26 7.95
N ASN A 388 31.11 -12.79 7.72
CA ASN A 388 31.72 -12.81 6.39
C ASN A 388 31.99 -14.25 5.93
N LEU A 389 31.93 -14.45 4.59
CA LEU A 389 31.98 -15.80 4.02
C LEU A 389 33.34 -16.49 4.25
N GLU A 390 34.44 -15.76 4.12
CA GLU A 390 35.80 -16.31 4.17
C GLU A 390 36.10 -16.86 5.58
N ASP A 391 35.90 -16.07 6.62
CA ASP A 391 36.14 -16.50 7.99
C ASP A 391 35.15 -17.60 8.44
N TYR A 392 33.89 -17.49 7.99
CA TYR A 392 32.88 -18.52 8.26
C TYR A 392 33.30 -19.89 7.68
N GLU A 393 33.70 -19.95 6.40
CA GLU A 393 34.12 -21.19 5.76
C GLU A 393 35.40 -21.74 6.38
N ARG A 394 36.35 -20.89 6.74
CA ARG A 394 37.56 -21.29 7.46
C ARG A 394 37.20 -21.95 8.78
N VAL A 395 36.42 -21.29 9.64
CA VAL A 395 36.02 -21.83 10.97
C VAL A 395 35.22 -23.13 10.83
N GLN A 396 34.27 -23.17 9.87
CA GLN A 396 33.50 -24.37 9.59
C GLN A 396 34.40 -25.52 9.16
N SER A 397 35.35 -25.29 8.28
CA SER A 397 36.29 -26.31 7.80
C SER A 397 37.18 -26.81 8.92
N ASP A 398 37.79 -25.92 9.71
CA ASP A 398 38.64 -26.29 10.86
C ASP A 398 37.89 -27.19 11.85
N ILE A 399 36.60 -26.90 12.12
CA ILE A 399 35.78 -27.70 13.03
C ILE A 399 35.55 -29.11 12.45
N PHE A 400 35.14 -29.19 11.17
CA PHE A 400 34.80 -30.47 10.57
C PHE A 400 36.06 -31.31 10.29
N ASP A 401 37.18 -30.73 9.93
CA ASP A 401 38.46 -31.43 9.76
C ASP A 401 38.87 -32.09 11.08
N HIS A 402 38.80 -31.34 12.17
CA HIS A 402 39.12 -31.88 13.51
C HIS A 402 38.15 -33.01 13.92
N LEU A 403 36.83 -32.77 13.83
CA LEU A 403 35.85 -33.73 14.28
C LEU A 403 35.85 -35.02 13.44
N LEU A 404 36.04 -34.90 12.11
CA LEU A 404 36.13 -36.06 11.23
C LEU A 404 37.33 -36.95 11.53
N VAL A 405 38.49 -36.37 11.81
CA VAL A 405 39.68 -37.16 12.22
C VAL A 405 39.48 -37.76 13.60
N ALA A 406 38.94 -37.00 14.54
CA ALA A 406 38.69 -37.48 15.91
C ALA A 406 37.76 -38.70 15.98
N THR A 407 36.84 -38.90 14.99
CA THR A 407 35.94 -40.09 14.99
C THR A 407 36.70 -41.40 15.08
N GLN A 408 37.90 -41.49 14.55
CA GLN A 408 38.74 -42.70 14.54
C GLN A 408 39.10 -43.12 15.96
N ASP A 409 39.39 -42.16 16.84
CA ASP A 409 39.76 -42.42 18.24
C ASP A 409 38.60 -42.98 19.05
N PHE A 410 37.36 -42.79 18.61
CA PHE A 410 36.16 -43.36 19.20
C PHE A 410 35.69 -44.64 18.50
N GLY A 411 36.48 -45.15 17.54
CA GLY A 411 36.08 -46.32 16.76
C GLY A 411 34.79 -46.13 15.95
N LEU A 412 34.56 -44.91 15.49
CA LEU A 412 33.39 -44.54 14.66
C LEU A 412 33.79 -44.47 13.18
N GLU A 413 32.94 -45.00 12.35
CA GLU A 413 33.11 -44.98 10.88
C GLU A 413 32.20 -43.97 10.24
N VAL A 414 32.77 -42.98 9.55
CA VAL A 414 32.05 -42.02 8.73
C VAL A 414 31.81 -42.61 7.33
N ILE A 415 30.57 -42.53 6.84
CA ILE A 415 30.23 -43.10 5.56
C ILE A 415 30.68 -42.19 4.42
N GLN A 416 31.44 -42.79 3.49
CA GLN A 416 31.72 -42.20 2.20
C GLN A 416 30.69 -42.71 1.18
N VAL A 417 29.91 -41.79 0.62
CA VAL A 417 28.98 -42.12 -0.49
C VAL A 417 29.80 -42.15 -1.77
N ASN A 418 30.18 -43.34 -2.23
CA ASN A 418 30.69 -43.48 -3.57
C ASN A 418 29.54 -43.32 -4.53
N LYS A 419 29.53 -42.24 -5.32
CA LYS A 419 28.67 -42.18 -6.53
C LYS A 419 29.22 -43.22 -7.51
N VAL A 420 28.52 -44.32 -7.61
CA VAL A 420 28.68 -45.26 -8.71
C VAL A 420 28.12 -44.66 -9.98
#